data_7f2961506710b2f6891a8b7fce78af0b
#
_entry.id   7f2961506710b2f6891a8b7fce78af0b
#
_cell.length_a   1.000
_cell.length_b   1.000
_cell.length_c   1.000
_cell.angle_alpha   90.00
_cell.angle_beta   90.00
_cell.angle_gamma   90.00
#
_symmetry.space_group_name_H-M   'P 1'
#
loop_
_entity.id
_entity.type
_entity.pdbx_description
1 polymer ?
#
loop_
_entity_poly.entity_id
_entity_poly.type
_entity_poly.pdbx_seq_one_letter_code
_entity_poly.pdbx_strand_id
1 'polypeptide(L)'
;MNTLSYKTVSANKKTVNKEWVVVDAQGEILGRLSSKIAMIIRGKHKPGYTPHVDCGDNVIVINADKVKLTGNKFSAKQYVSYTGYPGGQRFISPKELMAKHPTRVIEKAVRGMLPKNRLGKALFGNLHVYAGAEHPHAAQNPTTI
;
A
#
# COMPACT_ATOMS: atom_id res chain seq x y z
N MET A 1 47.84 8.92 -2.23
CA MET A 1 46.74 8.00 -2.59
C MET A 1 45.45 8.58 -2.05
N ASN A 2 44.54 9.02 -2.90
CA ASN A 2 43.24 9.42 -2.46
C ASN A 2 42.43 8.15 -2.15
N THR A 3 42.37 7.78 -0.89
CA THR A 3 41.42 6.79 -0.43
C THR A 3 40.03 7.45 -0.48
N LEU A 4 39.30 7.22 -1.56
CA LEU A 4 37.90 7.58 -1.69
C LEU A 4 37.12 6.78 -0.63
N SER A 5 36.94 7.38 0.55
CA SER A 5 35.98 6.85 1.51
C SER A 5 34.59 7.11 0.91
N TYR A 6 33.94 6.07 0.41
CA TYR A 6 32.56 6.11 0.00
C TYR A 6 31.69 6.40 1.22
N LYS A 7 31.33 7.67 1.40
CA LYS A 7 30.42 8.06 2.48
C LYS A 7 29.02 7.58 2.14
N THR A 8 28.46 6.69 2.94
CA THR A 8 27.07 6.27 2.82
C THR A 8 26.16 7.46 3.08
N VAL A 9 25.34 7.81 2.09
CA VAL A 9 24.36 8.90 2.24
C VAL A 9 23.07 8.31 2.83
N SER A 10 22.74 8.76 4.04
CA SER A 10 21.44 8.44 4.68
C SER A 10 20.44 9.56 4.42
N ALA A 11 19.23 9.19 3.99
CA ALA A 11 18.15 10.14 3.81
C ALA A 11 17.62 10.63 5.16
N ASN A 12 17.20 11.90 5.21
CA ASN A 12 16.53 12.53 6.33
C ASN A 12 15.17 13.06 5.88
N LYS A 13 14.25 13.38 6.79
CA LYS A 13 12.95 13.96 6.46
C LYS A 13 13.00 15.20 5.55
N LYS A 14 14.12 15.98 5.64
CA LYS A 14 14.33 17.18 4.82
C LYS A 14 14.88 16.88 3.41
N THR A 15 15.55 15.74 3.24
CA THR A 15 16.23 15.35 1.97
C THR A 15 15.42 14.39 1.14
N VAL A 16 14.34 13.81 1.71
CA VAL A 16 13.45 12.90 0.99
C VAL A 16 12.56 13.70 0.04
N ASN A 17 12.60 13.33 -1.23
CA ASN A 17 11.66 13.80 -2.24
C ASN A 17 10.56 12.74 -2.42
N LYS A 18 9.29 13.10 -2.17
CA LYS A 18 8.12 12.25 -2.34
C LYS A 18 7.35 12.66 -3.59
N GLU A 19 7.06 11.70 -4.42
CA GLU A 19 6.25 11.87 -5.61
C GLU A 19 4.86 11.26 -5.40
N TRP A 20 3.93 11.63 -6.28
CA TRP A 20 2.59 11.08 -6.30
C TRP A 20 2.44 10.16 -7.51
N VAL A 21 1.93 8.96 -7.25
CA VAL A 21 1.83 7.89 -8.24
C VAL A 21 0.41 7.37 -8.27
N VAL A 22 -0.16 7.26 -9.47
CA VAL A 22 -1.46 6.59 -9.69
C VAL A 22 -1.23 5.18 -10.20
N VAL A 23 -1.93 4.24 -9.59
CA VAL A 23 -1.93 2.83 -9.99
C VAL A 23 -3.36 2.39 -10.25
N ASP A 24 -3.62 1.82 -11.42
CA ASP A 24 -4.93 1.27 -11.75
C ASP A 24 -5.02 -0.19 -11.30
N ALA A 25 -6.04 -0.49 -10.48
CA ALA A 25 -6.28 -1.84 -9.98
C ALA A 25 -7.18 -2.67 -10.90
N GLN A 26 -7.68 -2.11 -12.01
CA GLN A 26 -8.62 -2.78 -12.90
C GLN A 26 -8.00 -4.05 -13.51
N GLY A 27 -8.57 -5.20 -13.18
CA GLY A 27 -8.14 -6.48 -13.73
C GLY A 27 -6.84 -7.04 -13.15
N GLU A 28 -6.14 -6.28 -12.31
CA GLU A 28 -4.91 -6.71 -11.66
C GLU A 28 -5.15 -7.72 -10.54
N ILE A 29 -4.17 -8.60 -10.32
CA ILE A 29 -4.22 -9.60 -9.23
C ILE A 29 -3.83 -8.92 -7.92
N LEU A 30 -4.73 -8.96 -6.93
CA LEU A 30 -4.57 -8.30 -5.63
C LEU A 30 -3.17 -8.48 -5.00
N GLY A 31 -2.63 -9.70 -4.95
CA GLY A 31 -1.34 -9.96 -4.29
C GLY A 31 -0.16 -9.31 -5.01
N ARG A 32 -0.12 -9.40 -6.33
CA ARG A 32 0.94 -8.80 -7.16
C ARG A 32 0.87 -7.28 -7.13
N LEU A 33 -0.34 -6.72 -7.28
CA LEU A 33 -0.59 -5.30 -7.17
C LEU A 33 -0.14 -4.76 -5.80
N SER A 34 -0.59 -5.41 -4.71
CA SER A 34 -0.25 -4.98 -3.34
C SER A 34 1.24 -5.04 -3.04
N SER A 35 1.99 -5.99 -3.61
CA SER A 35 3.45 -6.06 -3.45
C SER A 35 4.17 -4.92 -4.16
N LYS A 36 3.74 -4.55 -5.38
CA LYS A 36 4.25 -3.37 -6.10
C LYS A 36 3.99 -2.09 -5.30
N ILE A 37 2.75 -1.90 -4.85
CA ILE A 37 2.34 -0.75 -4.03
C ILE A 37 3.18 -0.66 -2.76
N ALA A 38 3.33 -1.76 -2.02
CA ALA A 38 4.12 -1.79 -0.79
C ALA A 38 5.61 -1.45 -1.02
N MET A 39 6.16 -1.85 -2.16
CA MET A 39 7.54 -1.52 -2.55
C MET A 39 7.69 -0.01 -2.82
N ILE A 40 6.73 0.61 -3.52
CA ILE A 40 6.72 2.05 -3.82
C ILE A 40 6.54 2.87 -2.53
N ILE A 41 5.56 2.53 -1.69
CA ILE A 41 5.28 3.21 -0.42
C ILE A 41 6.49 3.13 0.52
N ARG A 42 7.23 2.02 0.50
CA ARG A 42 8.45 1.88 1.30
C ARG A 42 9.65 2.62 0.71
N GLY A 43 9.62 2.95 -0.58
CA GLY A 43 10.69 3.63 -1.30
C GLY A 43 11.83 2.72 -1.72
N LYS A 44 11.62 1.39 -1.80
CA LYS A 44 12.65 0.41 -2.20
C LYS A 44 13.07 0.52 -3.67
N HIS A 45 12.32 1.23 -4.48
CA HIS A 45 12.67 1.52 -5.89
C HIS A 45 13.68 2.67 -6.01
N LYS A 46 13.88 3.46 -4.95
CA LYS A 46 14.81 4.61 -4.96
C LYS A 46 16.22 4.19 -4.54
N PRO A 47 17.28 4.70 -5.20
CA PRO A 47 18.67 4.37 -4.84
C PRO A 47 19.06 4.89 -3.44
N GLY A 48 18.44 5.99 -2.99
CA GLY A 48 18.65 6.59 -1.67
C GLY A 48 17.81 5.97 -0.55
N TYR A 49 17.30 4.74 -0.72
CA TYR A 49 16.49 4.08 0.27
C TYR A 49 17.19 3.95 1.62
N THR A 50 16.57 4.46 2.67
CA THR A 50 17.05 4.37 4.06
C THR A 50 16.00 3.67 4.92
N PRO A 51 16.31 2.53 5.57
CA PRO A 51 15.31 1.68 6.24
C PRO A 51 14.53 2.32 7.39
N HIS A 52 15.12 3.30 8.08
CA HIS A 52 14.53 3.95 9.26
C HIS A 52 13.78 5.25 8.93
N VAL A 53 13.79 5.67 7.67
CA VAL A 53 13.13 6.90 7.20
C VAL A 53 12.03 6.55 6.21
N ASP A 54 10.97 7.36 6.20
CA ASP A 54 9.90 7.28 5.20
C ASP A 54 10.38 7.93 3.88
N CYS A 55 11.00 7.11 3.03
CA CYS A 55 11.54 7.51 1.72
C CYS A 55 10.57 7.23 0.56
N GLY A 56 9.42 6.64 0.84
CA GLY A 56 8.46 6.22 -0.18
C GLY A 56 7.64 7.36 -0.76
N ASP A 57 6.89 7.01 -1.80
CA ASP A 57 6.00 7.92 -2.51
C ASP A 57 4.56 7.77 -2.01
N ASN A 58 3.74 8.78 -2.33
CA ASN A 58 2.31 8.71 -2.11
C ASN A 58 1.67 7.93 -3.27
N VAL A 59 0.90 6.88 -2.93
CA VAL A 59 0.28 6.02 -3.94
C VAL A 59 -1.23 6.18 -3.90
N ILE A 60 -1.78 6.52 -5.06
CA ILE A 60 -3.22 6.58 -5.31
C ILE A 60 -3.61 5.32 -6.08
N VAL A 61 -4.52 4.53 -5.55
CA VAL A 61 -5.05 3.35 -6.22
C VAL A 61 -6.48 3.65 -6.64
N ILE A 62 -6.76 3.50 -7.93
CA ILE A 62 -8.08 3.67 -8.53
C ILE A 62 -8.69 2.33 -8.94
N ASN A 63 -10.00 2.29 -9.18
CA ASN A 63 -10.76 1.09 -9.59
C ASN A 63 -10.59 -0.10 -8.63
N ALA A 64 -10.56 0.15 -7.32
CA ALA A 64 -10.37 -0.90 -6.32
C ALA A 64 -11.48 -1.96 -6.31
N ASP A 65 -12.67 -1.64 -6.83
CA ASP A 65 -13.80 -2.53 -7.01
C ASP A 65 -13.57 -3.63 -8.07
N LYS A 66 -12.64 -3.39 -9.01
CA LYS A 66 -12.36 -4.27 -10.16
C LYS A 66 -11.11 -5.14 -9.98
N VAL A 67 -10.53 -5.17 -8.79
CA VAL A 67 -9.37 -6.02 -8.47
C VAL A 67 -9.74 -7.50 -8.49
N LYS A 68 -8.83 -8.36 -9.00
CA LYS A 68 -9.05 -9.81 -9.11
C LYS A 68 -8.36 -10.58 -8.00
N LEU A 69 -9.05 -11.59 -7.48
CA LEU A 69 -8.49 -12.61 -6.61
C LEU A 69 -8.39 -13.93 -7.40
N THR A 70 -7.26 -14.62 -7.32
CA THR A 70 -7.03 -15.89 -8.02
C THR A 70 -7.59 -17.08 -7.26
N GLY A 71 -8.01 -18.12 -8.01
CA GLY A 71 -8.56 -19.36 -7.45
C GLY A 71 -9.85 -19.10 -6.67
N ASN A 72 -10.11 -19.92 -5.67
CA ASN A 72 -11.35 -19.84 -4.87
C ASN A 72 -11.29 -18.83 -3.70
N LYS A 73 -10.30 -17.91 -3.69
CA LYS A 73 -10.09 -16.98 -2.57
C LYS A 73 -11.24 -16.00 -2.38
N PHE A 74 -11.98 -15.69 -3.43
CA PHE A 74 -13.08 -14.74 -3.38
C PHE A 74 -14.19 -15.18 -2.40
N SER A 75 -14.44 -16.48 -2.33
CA SER A 75 -15.46 -17.08 -1.45
C SER A 75 -14.87 -17.78 -0.23
N ALA A 76 -13.76 -18.51 -0.40
CA ALA A 76 -13.21 -19.35 0.65
C ALA A 76 -12.32 -18.62 1.65
N LYS A 77 -11.68 -17.50 1.25
CA LYS A 77 -10.85 -16.72 2.17
C LYS A 77 -11.70 -16.02 3.22
N GLN A 78 -11.22 -15.99 4.46
CA GLN A 78 -11.86 -15.29 5.55
C GLN A 78 -10.91 -14.27 6.18
N TYR A 79 -11.39 -13.06 6.39
CA TYR A 79 -10.74 -12.05 7.21
C TYR A 79 -11.29 -12.14 8.63
N VAL A 80 -10.41 -12.42 9.57
CA VAL A 80 -10.76 -12.55 10.98
C VAL A 80 -10.60 -11.21 11.68
N SER A 81 -11.57 -10.86 12.51
CA SER A 81 -11.51 -9.73 13.42
C SER A 81 -12.01 -10.15 14.80
N TYR A 82 -11.56 -9.45 15.84
CA TYR A 82 -11.93 -9.73 17.21
C TYR A 82 -12.31 -8.44 17.92
N THR A 83 -13.44 -8.45 18.62
CA THR A 83 -13.97 -7.25 19.28
C THR A 83 -13.43 -7.02 20.69
N GLY A 84 -12.69 -7.98 21.26
CA GLY A 84 -12.15 -7.93 22.63
C GLY A 84 -13.06 -8.54 23.70
N TYR A 85 -14.28 -8.94 23.34
CA TYR A 85 -15.24 -9.57 24.27
C TYR A 85 -15.31 -11.10 24.08
N PRO A 86 -15.72 -11.87 25.09
CA PRO A 86 -15.99 -13.30 24.94
C PRO A 86 -16.93 -13.56 23.76
N GLY A 87 -16.58 -14.51 22.87
CA GLY A 87 -17.35 -14.78 21.65
C GLY A 87 -17.26 -13.69 20.56
N GLY A 88 -16.39 -12.70 20.71
CA GLY A 88 -16.27 -11.55 19.80
C GLY A 88 -15.48 -11.80 18.49
N GLN A 89 -15.13 -13.04 18.17
CA GLN A 89 -14.49 -13.37 16.91
C GLN A 89 -15.49 -13.27 15.76
N ARG A 90 -15.10 -12.56 14.71
CA ARG A 90 -15.93 -12.34 13.52
C ARG A 90 -15.15 -12.68 12.27
N PHE A 91 -15.84 -13.26 11.29
CA PHE A 91 -15.32 -13.61 9.98
C PHE A 91 -16.07 -12.84 8.91
N ILE A 92 -15.35 -12.38 7.90
CA ILE A 92 -15.92 -11.76 6.72
C ILE A 92 -15.19 -12.26 5.47
N SER A 93 -15.94 -12.66 4.46
CA SER A 93 -15.36 -13.09 3.17
C SER A 93 -14.94 -11.88 2.33
N PRO A 94 -13.97 -12.02 1.39
CA PRO A 94 -13.67 -10.97 0.42
C PRO A 94 -14.89 -10.52 -0.37
N LYS A 95 -15.78 -11.43 -0.75
CA LYS A 95 -17.02 -11.14 -1.45
C LYS A 95 -17.88 -10.13 -0.68
N GLU A 96 -18.13 -10.38 0.61
CA GLU A 96 -18.90 -9.49 1.48
C GLU A 96 -18.16 -8.17 1.75
N LEU A 97 -16.83 -8.24 1.89
CA LEU A 97 -16.01 -7.05 2.16
C LEU A 97 -15.99 -6.12 0.95
N MET A 98 -15.87 -6.66 -0.28
CA MET A 98 -15.93 -5.87 -1.52
C MET A 98 -17.30 -5.23 -1.74
N ALA A 99 -18.38 -5.93 -1.40
CA ALA A 99 -19.73 -5.38 -1.49
C ALA A 99 -19.97 -4.19 -0.54
N LYS A 100 -19.36 -4.23 0.67
CA LYS A 100 -19.53 -3.17 1.68
C LYS A 100 -18.48 -2.07 1.56
N HIS A 101 -17.22 -2.43 1.40
CA HIS A 101 -16.07 -1.53 1.43
C HIS A 101 -14.96 -2.06 0.50
N PRO A 102 -15.00 -1.81 -0.81
CA PRO A 102 -14.04 -2.35 -1.77
C PRO A 102 -12.60 -1.90 -1.49
N THR A 103 -12.39 -0.67 -1.00
CA THR A 103 -11.07 -0.13 -0.67
C THR A 103 -10.35 -0.95 0.39
N ARG A 104 -11.07 -1.48 1.38
CA ARG A 104 -10.50 -2.23 2.50
C ARG A 104 -9.80 -3.53 2.10
N VAL A 105 -10.15 -4.11 0.95
CA VAL A 105 -9.50 -5.34 0.47
C VAL A 105 -8.04 -5.05 0.12
N ILE A 106 -7.78 -3.96 -0.62
CA ILE A 106 -6.43 -3.51 -0.98
C ILE A 106 -5.70 -3.00 0.25
N GLU A 107 -6.32 -2.18 1.08
CA GLU A 107 -5.75 -1.66 2.32
C GLU A 107 -5.24 -2.78 3.25
N LYS A 108 -6.06 -3.82 3.47
CA LYS A 108 -5.66 -4.99 4.29
C LYS A 108 -4.49 -5.75 3.67
N ALA A 109 -4.46 -5.90 2.34
CA ALA A 109 -3.38 -6.58 1.64
C ALA A 109 -2.06 -5.81 1.74
N VAL A 110 -2.07 -4.50 1.46
CA VAL A 110 -0.88 -3.63 1.56
C VAL A 110 -0.40 -3.53 3.01
N ARG A 111 -1.31 -3.32 3.97
CA ARG A 111 -0.97 -3.26 5.39
C ARG A 111 -0.29 -4.54 5.89
N GLY A 112 -0.70 -5.70 5.39
CA GLY A 112 -0.06 -6.98 5.69
C GLY A 112 1.37 -7.11 5.16
N MET A 113 1.71 -6.37 4.10
CA MET A 113 3.03 -6.37 3.45
C MET A 113 3.97 -5.27 3.98
N LEU A 114 3.45 -4.27 4.66
CA LEU A 114 4.24 -3.23 5.32
C LEU A 114 4.79 -3.71 6.68
N PRO A 115 5.90 -3.12 7.15
CA PRO A 115 6.46 -3.45 8.48
C PRO A 115 5.44 -3.16 9.59
N LYS A 116 5.40 -4.05 10.60
CA LYS A 116 4.47 -3.94 11.74
C LYS A 116 5.07 -3.10 12.88
N ASN A 117 5.49 -1.86 12.58
CA ASN A 117 6.10 -0.94 13.52
C ASN A 117 5.52 0.48 13.35
N ARG A 118 6.04 1.45 14.12
CA ARG A 118 5.61 2.85 14.04
C ARG A 118 5.83 3.44 12.64
N LEU A 119 6.96 3.13 12.00
CA LEU A 119 7.26 3.57 10.64
C LEU A 119 6.25 2.99 9.64
N GLY A 120 5.91 1.70 9.75
CA GLY A 120 4.91 1.07 8.88
C GLY A 120 3.52 1.68 9.00
N LYS A 121 3.13 2.18 10.20
CA LYS A 121 1.89 2.94 10.36
C LYS A 121 1.94 4.29 9.64
N ALA A 122 3.08 4.99 9.70
CA ALA A 122 3.28 6.24 8.98
C ALA A 122 3.28 6.03 7.46
N LEU A 123 3.98 4.99 6.98
CA LEU A 123 4.00 4.59 5.58
C LEU A 123 2.61 4.26 5.03
N PHE A 124 1.77 3.62 5.83
CA PHE A 124 0.40 3.31 5.43
C PHE A 124 -0.46 4.56 5.18
N GLY A 125 -0.13 5.69 5.82
CA GLY A 125 -0.76 6.99 5.56
C GLY A 125 -0.50 7.56 4.17
N ASN A 126 0.52 7.06 3.44
CA ASN A 126 0.83 7.46 2.08
C ASN A 126 0.00 6.67 1.02
N LEU A 127 -0.89 5.77 1.46
CA LEU A 127 -1.77 5.00 0.60
C LEU A 127 -3.16 5.62 0.56
N HIS A 128 -3.63 5.95 -0.64
CA HIS A 128 -4.97 6.47 -0.91
C HIS A 128 -5.69 5.52 -1.88
N VAL A 129 -6.79 4.92 -1.46
CA VAL A 129 -7.52 3.92 -2.26
C VAL A 129 -8.92 4.41 -2.57
N TYR A 130 -9.28 4.38 -3.85
CA TYR A 130 -10.59 4.78 -4.37
C TYR A 130 -11.27 3.62 -5.09
N ALA A 131 -12.57 3.47 -4.86
CA ALA A 131 -13.35 2.42 -5.49
C ALA A 131 -13.50 2.64 -6.99
N GLY A 132 -13.76 3.87 -7.41
CA GLY A 132 -13.94 4.28 -8.81
C GLY A 132 -12.64 4.78 -9.46
N ALA A 133 -12.79 5.36 -10.66
CA ALA A 133 -11.70 5.92 -11.44
C ALA A 133 -11.30 7.34 -11.00
N GLU A 134 -12.18 8.05 -10.30
CA GLU A 134 -11.95 9.44 -9.90
C GLU A 134 -11.24 9.54 -8.56
N HIS A 135 -10.32 10.50 -8.45
CA HIS A 135 -9.61 10.81 -7.22
C HIS A 135 -9.44 12.33 -7.03
N PRO A 136 -9.44 12.86 -5.79
CA PRO A 136 -9.36 14.30 -5.51
C PRO A 136 -7.94 14.89 -5.60
N HIS A 137 -6.93 14.08 -5.96
CA HIS A 137 -5.51 14.47 -5.91
C HIS A 137 -4.96 14.97 -7.27
N ALA A 138 -5.80 15.50 -8.15
CA ALA A 138 -5.36 16.01 -9.46
C ALA A 138 -4.35 17.18 -9.33
N ALA A 139 -4.49 18.03 -8.30
CA ALA A 139 -3.60 19.14 -8.04
C ALA A 139 -2.15 18.73 -7.72
N GLN A 140 -1.92 17.48 -7.35
CA GLN A 140 -0.59 16.93 -7.05
C GLN A 140 0.16 16.45 -8.30
N ASN A 141 -0.46 16.53 -9.49
CA ASN A 141 0.10 16.06 -10.76
C ASN A 141 0.70 14.65 -10.66
N PRO A 142 -0.08 13.64 -10.24
CA PRO A 142 0.44 12.30 -10.04
C PRO A 142 0.84 11.65 -11.36
N THR A 143 1.93 10.87 -11.35
CA THR A 143 2.39 10.07 -12.48
C THR A 143 1.68 8.71 -12.50
N THR A 144 1.24 8.24 -13.67
CA THR A 144 0.61 6.91 -13.83
C THR A 144 1.68 5.84 -14.07
N ILE A 145 1.56 4.70 -13.37
CA ILE A 145 2.45 3.52 -13.52
C ILE A 145 1.61 2.29 -13.84
#